data_82a027a9f3da3dada9fb75faf9b0aa5b
#
_entry.id   82a027a9f3da3dada9fb75faf9b0aa5b
#
_cell.length_a   1.000
_cell.length_b   1.000
_cell.length_c   1.000
_cell.angle_alpha   90.00
_cell.angle_beta   90.00
_cell.angle_gamma   90.00
#
_symmetry.space_group_name_H-M   'P 1'
#
loop_
_entity.id
_entity.type
_entity.pdbx_description
1 polymer ?
#
loop_
_entity_poly.entity_id
_entity_poly.type
_entity_poly.pdbx_seq_one_letter_code
_entity_poly.pdbx_strand_id
1 'polypeptide(L)'
;QIGATLQSDSAAESSHVQVDERSLFEKIGGKAAVEAAVDIFYEKVLVDVRIKDFFEGVDMPGQRNKQKAFLTFAFGGAPNYSGENMSAAHKHLVEKGLDETHFDAVIENLGATLKELSVPDDLINEAAQIALSTKWDVLNR
;
A
#
# COMPACT_ATOMS: atom_id res chain seq x y z
N GLN A 1 5.00 0.74 -41.26
CA GLN A 1 5.06 0.65 -40.63
C GLN A 1 5.65 0.29 -40.19
N ILE A 2 5.04 0.86 -40.91
CA ILE A 2 5.14 0.78 -40.12
C ILE A 2 5.76 0.57 -39.64
N GLY A 3 5.22 1.23 -40.59
CA GLY A 3 5.51 1.46 -39.52
C GLY A 3 6.06 1.27 -39.06
N ALA A 4 5.62 1.53 -39.55
CA ALA A 4 5.77 1.59 -38.76
C ALA A 4 6.20 1.32 -38.28
N THR A 5 5.75 1.78 -38.72
CA THR A 5 5.85 1.71 -37.87
C THR A 5 6.50 1.39 -37.34
N LEU A 6 6.10 1.94 -37.70
CA LEU A 6 6.43 1.81 -36.83
C LEU A 6 6.93 1.71 -36.43
N GLN A 7 6.68 2.15 -36.63
CA GLN A 7 6.88 2.10 -35.80
C GLN A 7 7.48 1.89 -35.06
N SER A 8 7.36 2.44 -35.98
CA SER A 8 7.64 2.32 -34.95
C SER A 8 8.19 1.95 -34.53
N ASP A 9 8.03 2.36 -34.99
CA ASP A 9 8.32 2.06 -34.08
C ASP A 9 8.91 1.73 -33.63
N SER A 10 8.96 2.26 -33.97
CA SER A 10 9.24 2.04 -32.96
C SER A 10 9.78 1.63 -32.42
N ALA A 11 9.81 2.13 -32.81
CA ALA A 11 10.07 1.82 -31.78
C ALA A 11 10.62 1.49 -31.26
N ALA A 12 10.84 1.80 -31.76
CA ALA A 12 11.10 1.44 -30.81
C ALA A 12 11.62 1.02 -30.45
N GLU A 13 11.82 1.07 -30.69
CA GLU A 13 11.99 0.55 -29.96
C GLU A 13 12.52 0.04 -29.43
N SER A 14 12.92 0.16 -29.98
CA SER A 14 13.11 -0.38 -29.29
C SER A 14 13.34 -1.23 -28.70
N SER A 15 14.30 -1.56 -29.09
CA SER A 15 14.02 -2.36 -28.08
C SER A 15 13.20 -2.04 -27.29
N HIS A 16 12.67 -2.58 -27.25
CA HIS A 16 11.69 -1.83 -26.65
C HIS A 16 11.29 -2.30 -25.28
N VAL A 17 11.76 -1.62 -24.28
CA VAL A 17 11.18 -1.74 -22.97
C VAL A 17 9.86 -0.99 -22.98
N GLN A 18 8.75 -1.73 -22.85
CA GLN A 18 7.48 -1.06 -22.66
C GLN A 18 7.34 -0.65 -21.20
N VAL A 19 7.16 0.63 -20.97
CA VAL A 19 6.86 1.16 -19.65
C VAL A 19 5.36 1.01 -19.44
N ASP A 20 4.98 0.31 -18.39
CA ASP A 20 3.57 0.20 -17.99
C ASP A 20 3.21 1.48 -17.25
N GLU A 21 2.43 2.35 -17.89
CA GLU A 21 2.10 3.66 -17.36
C GLU A 21 0.93 3.65 -16.39
N ARG A 22 0.32 2.49 -16.15
CA ARG A 22 -0.74 2.40 -15.16
C ARG A 22 -0.18 2.69 -13.77
N SER A 23 -1.02 3.22 -12.87
CA SER A 23 -0.65 3.39 -11.47
C SER A 23 -0.46 2.03 -10.81
N LEU A 24 0.27 2.00 -9.69
CA LEU A 24 0.40 0.76 -8.91
C LEU A 24 -0.98 0.23 -8.53
N PHE A 25 -1.91 1.13 -8.18
CA PHE A 25 -3.30 0.78 -7.87
C PHE A 25 -3.92 -0.08 -8.98
N GLU A 26 -3.79 0.36 -10.22
CA GLU A 26 -4.33 -0.39 -11.37
C GLU A 26 -3.59 -1.70 -11.60
N LYS A 27 -2.28 -1.69 -11.46
CA LYS A 27 -1.45 -2.87 -11.71
C LYS A 27 -1.76 -4.02 -10.74
N ILE A 28 -2.11 -3.71 -9.49
CA ILE A 28 -2.42 -4.76 -8.50
C ILE A 28 -3.86 -5.26 -8.60
N GLY A 29 -4.71 -4.59 -9.39
CA GLY A 29 -6.09 -5.03 -9.62
C GLY A 29 -7.18 -4.04 -9.25
N GLY A 30 -6.83 -2.80 -8.95
CA GLY A 30 -7.78 -1.72 -8.71
C GLY A 30 -8.53 -1.82 -7.39
N LYS A 31 -9.72 -1.26 -7.35
CA LYS A 31 -10.53 -1.17 -6.13
C LYS A 31 -10.80 -2.52 -5.49
N ALA A 32 -11.14 -3.53 -6.27
CA ALA A 32 -11.44 -4.86 -5.74
C ALA A 32 -10.23 -5.46 -5.04
N ALA A 33 -9.02 -5.27 -5.60
CA ALA A 33 -7.80 -5.77 -4.99
C ALA A 33 -7.48 -5.04 -3.69
N VAL A 34 -7.68 -3.72 -3.65
CA VAL A 34 -7.45 -2.94 -2.42
C VAL A 34 -8.42 -3.39 -1.33
N GLU A 35 -9.69 -3.59 -1.65
CA GLU A 35 -10.68 -4.05 -0.68
C GLU A 35 -10.30 -5.42 -0.12
N ALA A 36 -9.94 -6.36 -0.98
CA ALA A 36 -9.51 -7.68 -0.55
C ALA A 36 -8.25 -7.60 0.30
N ALA A 37 -7.29 -6.77 -0.10
CA ALA A 37 -6.04 -6.59 0.62
C ALA A 37 -6.28 -6.05 2.03
N VAL A 38 -7.14 -5.07 2.18
CA VAL A 38 -7.43 -4.48 3.49
C VAL A 38 -8.06 -5.53 4.42
N ASP A 39 -9.00 -6.32 3.91
CA ASP A 39 -9.64 -7.36 4.73
C ASP A 39 -8.63 -8.41 5.18
N ILE A 40 -7.80 -8.92 4.27
CA ILE A 40 -6.78 -9.92 4.60
C ILE A 40 -5.73 -9.33 5.56
N PHE A 41 -5.32 -8.11 5.30
CA PHE A 41 -4.33 -7.40 6.12
C PHE A 41 -4.80 -7.33 7.58
N TYR A 42 -6.05 -6.91 7.82
CA TYR A 42 -6.54 -6.82 9.20
C TYR A 42 -6.79 -8.17 9.84
N GLU A 43 -7.11 -9.21 9.07
CA GLU A 43 -7.15 -10.57 9.61
C GLU A 43 -5.79 -10.96 10.20
N LYS A 44 -4.71 -10.61 9.49
CA LYS A 44 -3.35 -10.90 9.94
C LYS A 44 -2.94 -10.03 11.13
N VAL A 45 -3.23 -8.75 11.06
CA VAL A 45 -2.88 -7.78 12.09
C VAL A 45 -3.55 -8.11 13.43
N LEU A 46 -4.82 -8.50 13.41
CA LEU A 46 -5.58 -8.74 14.62
C LEU A 46 -5.17 -10.03 15.35
N VAL A 47 -4.39 -10.89 14.71
CA VAL A 47 -3.81 -12.07 15.37
C VAL A 47 -2.30 -11.95 15.57
N ASP A 48 -1.69 -10.85 15.13
CA ASP A 48 -0.26 -10.62 15.30
C ASP A 48 0.00 -10.04 16.70
N VAL A 49 0.61 -10.84 17.57
CA VAL A 49 0.82 -10.46 18.97
C VAL A 49 1.68 -9.20 19.14
N ARG A 50 2.46 -8.84 18.10
CA ARG A 50 3.33 -7.66 18.15
C ARG A 50 2.54 -6.36 18.07
N ILE A 51 1.36 -6.36 17.43
CA ILE A 51 0.64 -5.13 17.09
C ILE A 51 -0.86 -5.18 17.38
N LYS A 52 -1.43 -6.35 17.63
CA LYS A 52 -2.90 -6.48 17.79
C LYS A 52 -3.47 -5.58 18.89
N ASP A 53 -2.71 -5.34 19.95
CA ASP A 53 -3.19 -4.55 21.09
C ASP A 53 -3.45 -3.08 20.74
N PHE A 54 -2.79 -2.57 19.70
CA PHE A 54 -3.05 -1.21 19.25
C PHE A 54 -4.44 -1.04 18.64
N PHE A 55 -5.11 -2.14 18.30
CA PHE A 55 -6.44 -2.12 17.69
C PHE A 55 -7.56 -2.42 18.68
N GLU A 56 -7.24 -2.60 19.95
CA GLU A 56 -8.23 -2.82 21.00
C GLU A 56 -9.14 -1.59 21.11
N GLY A 57 -10.46 -1.83 21.05
CA GLY A 57 -11.43 -0.74 21.13
C GLY A 57 -11.59 0.07 19.88
N VAL A 58 -10.90 -0.27 18.79
CA VAL A 58 -10.98 0.45 17.52
C VAL A 58 -12.22 0.02 16.75
N ASP A 59 -12.92 1.00 16.14
CA ASP A 59 -14.01 0.73 15.21
C ASP A 59 -13.40 0.15 13.92
N MET A 60 -13.39 -1.17 13.81
CA MET A 60 -12.71 -1.84 12.69
C MET A 60 -13.34 -1.56 11.32
N PRO A 61 -14.70 -1.52 11.18
CA PRO A 61 -15.24 -1.11 9.88
C PRO A 61 -14.80 0.28 9.45
N GLY A 62 -14.77 1.24 10.36
CA GLY A 62 -14.28 2.58 10.09
C GLY A 62 -12.78 2.60 9.76
N GLN A 63 -12.00 1.80 10.50
CA GLN A 63 -10.56 1.69 10.28
C GLN A 63 -10.25 1.10 8.91
N ARG A 64 -10.99 0.06 8.50
CA ARG A 64 -10.84 -0.54 7.17
C ARG A 64 -11.14 0.48 6.07
N ASN A 65 -12.19 1.28 6.24
CA ASN A 65 -12.52 2.31 5.25
C ASN A 65 -11.43 3.36 5.12
N LYS A 66 -10.84 3.78 6.25
CA LYS A 66 -9.71 4.72 6.24
C LYS A 66 -8.51 4.14 5.51
N GLN A 67 -8.20 2.87 5.75
CA GLN A 67 -7.07 2.21 5.13
C GLN A 67 -7.29 2.05 3.62
N LYS A 68 -8.51 1.70 3.20
CA LYS A 68 -8.85 1.62 1.77
C LYS A 68 -8.61 2.95 1.07
N ALA A 69 -9.09 4.04 1.67
CA ALA A 69 -8.91 5.37 1.10
C ALA A 69 -7.43 5.75 1.03
N PHE A 70 -6.69 5.47 2.08
CA PHE A 70 -5.26 5.77 2.13
C PHE A 70 -4.48 4.98 1.07
N LEU A 71 -4.71 3.67 0.98
CA LEU A 71 -3.98 2.83 0.00
C LEU A 71 -4.36 3.20 -1.42
N THR A 72 -5.63 3.53 -1.67
CA THR A 72 -6.06 3.99 -3.00
C THR A 72 -5.27 5.23 -3.40
N PHE A 73 -5.18 6.21 -2.50
CA PHE A 73 -4.40 7.42 -2.73
C PHE A 73 -2.90 7.12 -2.88
N ALA A 74 -2.33 6.36 -1.94
CA ALA A 74 -0.89 6.08 -1.90
C ALA A 74 -0.43 5.33 -3.14
N PHE A 75 -1.27 4.45 -3.68
CA PHE A 75 -0.94 3.65 -4.86
C PHE A 75 -1.33 4.34 -6.18
N GLY A 76 -1.78 5.59 -6.10
CA GLY A 76 -2.03 6.39 -7.29
C GLY A 76 -3.41 6.24 -7.90
N GLY A 77 -4.37 5.63 -7.19
CA GLY A 77 -5.74 5.45 -7.67
C GLY A 77 -6.65 6.66 -7.44
N ALA A 78 -6.20 7.62 -6.64
CA ALA A 78 -6.95 8.83 -6.38
C ALA A 78 -5.99 10.02 -6.26
N PRO A 79 -6.35 11.20 -6.77
CA PRO A 79 -5.43 12.36 -6.75
C PRO A 79 -5.32 13.04 -5.39
N ASN A 80 -6.29 12.83 -4.50
CA ASN A 80 -6.34 13.51 -3.21
C ASN A 80 -6.70 12.56 -2.09
N TYR A 81 -6.21 12.85 -0.90
CA TYR A 81 -6.56 12.12 0.30
C TYR A 81 -7.10 13.10 1.33
N SER A 82 -8.32 12.86 1.80
CA SER A 82 -9.02 13.75 2.74
C SER A 82 -8.91 13.32 4.20
N GLY A 83 -8.15 12.27 4.49
CA GLY A 83 -7.95 11.81 5.86
C GLY A 83 -6.94 12.67 6.62
N GLU A 84 -6.75 12.35 7.91
CA GLU A 84 -5.73 12.99 8.71
C GLU A 84 -4.34 12.67 8.15
N ASN A 85 -3.37 13.57 8.37
CA ASN A 85 -2.00 13.25 7.99
C ASN A 85 -1.48 12.13 8.90
N MET A 86 -0.42 11.45 8.44
CA MET A 86 0.08 10.25 9.13
C MET A 86 0.56 10.54 10.54
N SER A 87 1.21 11.70 10.77
CA SER A 87 1.68 12.08 12.10
C SER A 87 0.52 12.23 13.08
N ALA A 88 -0.49 13.00 12.69
CA ALA A 88 -1.65 13.25 13.55
C ALA A 88 -2.42 11.95 13.83
N ALA A 89 -2.61 11.13 12.80
CA ALA A 89 -3.37 9.90 12.92
C ALA A 89 -2.71 8.89 13.88
N HIS A 90 -1.38 8.92 14.01
CA HIS A 90 -0.65 7.94 14.79
C HIS A 90 -0.08 8.47 16.10
N LYS A 91 -0.25 9.76 16.40
CA LYS A 91 0.32 10.39 17.60
C LYS A 91 -0.04 9.64 18.88
N HIS A 92 -1.31 9.30 19.05
CA HIS A 92 -1.78 8.61 20.26
C HIS A 92 -1.20 7.20 20.37
N LEU A 93 -0.89 6.55 19.25
CA LEU A 93 -0.26 5.23 19.24
C LEU A 93 1.22 5.32 19.64
N VAL A 94 1.91 6.36 19.18
CA VAL A 94 3.30 6.62 19.57
C VAL A 94 3.37 6.84 21.07
N GLU A 95 2.41 7.56 21.64
CA GLU A 95 2.33 7.77 23.09
C GLU A 95 2.10 6.47 23.86
N LYS A 96 1.48 5.46 23.21
CA LYS A 96 1.28 4.14 23.77
C LYS A 96 2.44 3.18 23.52
N GLY A 97 3.53 3.66 22.88
CA GLY A 97 4.72 2.85 22.66
C GLY A 97 4.96 2.36 21.24
N LEU A 98 4.21 2.87 20.26
CA LEU A 98 4.43 2.49 18.86
C LEU A 98 5.84 2.91 18.44
N ASP A 99 6.61 1.95 17.92
CA ASP A 99 7.98 2.20 17.48
C ASP A 99 8.27 1.46 16.15
N GLU A 100 9.54 1.46 15.74
CA GLU A 100 9.94 0.88 14.47
C GLU A 100 9.62 -0.61 14.38
N THR A 101 9.70 -1.37 15.49
CA THR A 101 9.40 -2.80 15.47
C THR A 101 7.95 -3.05 15.11
N HIS A 102 7.05 -2.20 15.57
CA HIS A 102 5.63 -2.29 15.24
C HIS A 102 5.38 -1.90 13.79
N PHE A 103 6.04 -0.84 13.34
CA PHE A 103 5.93 -0.41 11.95
C PHE A 103 6.40 -1.53 11.01
N ASP A 104 7.53 -2.16 11.32
CA ASP A 104 8.08 -3.26 10.52
C ASP A 104 7.12 -4.44 10.48
N ALA A 105 6.44 -4.74 11.61
CA ALA A 105 5.44 -5.80 11.66
C ALA A 105 4.27 -5.50 10.72
N VAL A 106 3.84 -4.25 10.64
CA VAL A 106 2.78 -3.81 9.72
C VAL A 106 3.21 -4.03 8.27
N ILE A 107 4.45 -3.66 7.94
CA ILE A 107 4.97 -3.84 6.57
C ILE A 107 5.04 -5.33 6.21
N GLU A 108 5.48 -6.19 7.14
CA GLU A 108 5.48 -7.64 6.92
C GLU A 108 4.07 -8.16 6.62
N ASN A 109 3.08 -7.71 7.39
CA ASN A 109 1.69 -8.14 7.17
C ASN A 109 1.16 -7.66 5.82
N LEU A 110 1.53 -6.44 5.41
CA LEU A 110 1.14 -5.91 4.10
C LEU A 110 1.76 -6.76 2.98
N GLY A 111 3.05 -7.06 3.08
CA GLY A 111 3.74 -7.89 2.08
C GLY A 111 3.13 -9.28 1.98
N ALA A 112 2.86 -9.91 3.13
CA ALA A 112 2.23 -11.25 3.17
C ALA A 112 0.84 -11.22 2.56
N THR A 113 0.08 -10.15 2.78
CA THR A 113 -1.25 -9.95 2.21
C THR A 113 -1.20 -9.90 0.69
N LEU A 114 -0.29 -9.08 0.15
CA LEU A 114 -0.16 -8.93 -1.31
C LEU A 114 0.31 -10.23 -1.95
N LYS A 115 1.19 -10.97 -1.28
CA LYS A 115 1.64 -12.27 -1.76
C LYS A 115 0.50 -13.28 -1.79
N GLU A 116 -0.35 -13.28 -0.78
CA GLU A 116 -1.52 -14.15 -0.72
C GLU A 116 -2.48 -13.86 -1.88
N LEU A 117 -2.56 -12.61 -2.31
CA LEU A 117 -3.37 -12.19 -3.46
C LEU A 117 -2.67 -12.42 -4.80
N SER A 118 -1.52 -13.07 -4.79
CA SER A 118 -0.74 -13.39 -5.99
C SER A 118 -0.22 -12.16 -6.74
N VAL A 119 0.01 -11.08 -6.02
CA VAL A 119 0.62 -9.89 -6.59
C VAL A 119 2.09 -10.18 -6.90
N PRO A 120 2.59 -9.83 -8.09
CA PRO A 120 4.00 -10.08 -8.43
C PRO A 120 4.97 -9.39 -7.47
N ASP A 121 6.11 -10.02 -7.23
CA ASP A 121 7.10 -9.53 -6.25
C ASP A 121 7.57 -8.10 -6.52
N ASP A 122 7.73 -7.71 -7.79
CA ASP A 122 8.15 -6.35 -8.13
C ASP A 122 7.10 -5.31 -7.69
N LEU A 123 5.83 -5.65 -7.79
CA LEU A 123 4.75 -4.76 -7.34
C LEU A 123 4.66 -4.75 -5.82
N ILE A 124 4.91 -5.89 -5.16
CA ILE A 124 4.96 -5.96 -3.70
C ILE A 124 6.09 -5.05 -3.19
N ASN A 125 7.26 -5.10 -3.84
CA ASN A 125 8.39 -4.25 -3.48
C ASN A 125 8.06 -2.77 -3.67
N GLU A 126 7.37 -2.43 -4.75
CA GLU A 126 6.94 -1.06 -5.00
C GLU A 126 5.99 -0.57 -3.91
N ALA A 127 5.01 -1.40 -3.55
CA ALA A 127 4.06 -1.07 -2.47
C ALA A 127 4.79 -0.90 -1.13
N ALA A 128 5.75 -1.77 -0.84
CA ALA A 128 6.54 -1.68 0.39
C ALA A 128 7.35 -0.38 0.44
N GLN A 129 7.93 0.05 -0.68
CA GLN A 129 8.69 1.31 -0.73
C GLN A 129 7.78 2.51 -0.45
N ILE A 130 6.57 2.51 -1.01
CA ILE A 130 5.59 3.57 -0.75
C ILE A 130 5.23 3.59 0.74
N ALA A 131 4.95 2.42 1.32
CA ALA A 131 4.61 2.31 2.74
C ALA A 131 5.78 2.76 3.63
N LEU A 132 7.00 2.36 3.30
CA LEU A 132 8.20 2.76 4.03
C LEU A 132 8.42 4.27 4.01
N SER A 133 7.98 4.95 2.95
CA SER A 133 8.11 6.40 2.84
C SER A 133 7.30 7.14 3.90
N THR A 134 6.33 6.48 4.54
CA THR A 134 5.51 7.08 5.58
C THR A 134 6.05 6.84 6.99
N LYS A 135 7.14 6.07 7.13
CA LYS A 135 7.61 5.56 8.42
C LYS A 135 7.81 6.66 9.48
N TRP A 136 8.54 7.70 9.12
CA TRP A 136 8.87 8.74 10.10
C TRP A 136 7.67 9.60 10.47
N ASP A 137 6.75 9.81 9.53
CA ASP A 137 5.49 10.49 9.81
C ASP A 137 4.65 9.66 10.79
N VAL A 138 4.52 8.35 10.52
CA VAL A 138 3.76 7.45 11.39
C VAL A 138 4.34 7.44 12.81
N LEU A 139 5.67 7.43 12.93
CA LEU A 139 6.35 7.38 14.23
C LEU A 139 6.56 8.74 14.86
N ASN A 140 6.13 9.82 14.21
CA ASN A 140 6.23 11.19 14.71
C ASN A 140 7.69 11.62 14.92
N ARG A 141 8.55 11.32 13.95
CA ARG A 141 9.97 11.65 14.05
C ARG A 141 10.50 12.43 12.87
#